data_3f8509d7546f874aa85e1d3a90860231
#
_entry.id   3f8509d7546f874aa85e1d3a90860231
#
_cell.length_a   1.000
_cell.length_b   1.000
_cell.length_c   1.000
_cell.angle_alpha   90.00
_cell.angle_beta   90.00
_cell.angle_gamma   90.00
#
_symmetry.space_group_name_H-M   'P 1'
#
loop_
_entity.id
_entity.type
_entity.pdbx_description
1 polymer ?
#
loop_
_entity_poly.entity_id
_entity_poly.type
_entity_poly.pdbx_seq_one_letter_code
_entity_poly.pdbx_strand_id
1 'polypeptide(L)'
;MCTAATYKTADFYFGRTLDYEFSYGDEVTVTPRNYPLTFRHASAVSTHYAIIGMAHVAGDYPLYDDAFNEKGLCMAGLNFVGNASYQKPQEDHDNIAQFEFIPWILSQCVSVKEARVRLAQMVLTDTPFNEQFAPAQLHWILADKNECIVIEPMADGLHIYDNPVGVLTNNPPFPQQLFSLNNYMNLSPKQPQNTFSADLPLTTYSRGMGALGLPGDLSSASRFVRVAFTKSNARSGASELESVSQFFHILGSVDQQRGCCEVSDGKYEITLYISCCNADKGIYYYTTYENHQITAVDMNRENLDGETLSRFPLVQGEQIRWEN
;
A
#
# COMPACT_ATOMS: atom_id res chain seq x y z
N MET A 1 0.06 -5.08 -10.76
CA MET A 1 -1.13 -4.60 -9.96
C MET A 1 -0.73 -4.44 -8.49
N CYS A 2 -1.62 -3.99 -7.62
CA CYS A 2 -1.27 -3.75 -6.22
C CYS A 2 -2.52 -3.69 -5.35
N THR A 3 -2.36 -3.93 -4.04
CA THR A 3 -3.44 -3.75 -3.06
C THR A 3 -2.84 -3.19 -1.78
N ALA A 4 -3.36 -2.07 -1.28
CA ALA A 4 -2.94 -1.51 0.00
C ALA A 4 -4.10 -1.51 0.99
N ALA A 5 -3.79 -1.66 2.27
CA ALA A 5 -4.78 -1.66 3.34
C ALA A 5 -4.24 -1.01 4.62
N THR A 6 -5.18 -0.51 5.41
CA THR A 6 -4.96 -0.14 6.82
C THR A 6 -5.57 -1.21 7.72
N TYR A 7 -5.07 -1.37 8.93
CA TYR A 7 -5.68 -2.21 9.95
C TYR A 7 -5.40 -1.61 11.33
N LYS A 8 -6.38 -1.61 12.20
CA LYS A 8 -6.24 -1.01 13.53
C LYS A 8 -6.67 -2.01 14.60
N THR A 9 -5.78 -2.26 15.55
CA THR A 9 -6.02 -3.03 16.76
C THR A 9 -5.62 -2.17 17.96
N ALA A 10 -4.70 -2.60 18.82
CA ALA A 10 -4.06 -1.71 19.79
C ALA A 10 -3.17 -0.68 19.09
N ASP A 11 -2.40 -1.12 18.07
CA ASP A 11 -1.57 -0.29 17.22
C ASP A 11 -2.23 -0.08 15.85
N PHE A 12 -1.69 0.86 15.07
CA PHE A 12 -2.08 1.13 13.70
C PHE A 12 -1.12 0.44 12.72
N TYR A 13 -1.69 -0.32 11.79
CA TYR A 13 -0.97 -1.06 10.76
C TYR A 13 -1.34 -0.56 9.37
N PHE A 14 -0.34 -0.53 8.50
CA PHE A 14 -0.46 -0.16 7.09
C PHE A 14 0.42 -1.09 6.26
N GLY A 15 0.05 -1.35 5.02
CA GLY A 15 0.91 -2.12 4.11
C GLY A 15 0.24 -2.42 2.80
N ARG A 16 0.98 -3.13 1.95
CA ARG A 16 0.54 -3.43 0.59
C ARG A 16 1.01 -4.79 0.08
N THR A 17 0.41 -5.26 -1.01
CA THR A 17 1.02 -6.18 -1.97
C THR A 17 1.66 -5.39 -3.09
N LEU A 18 2.88 -5.72 -3.53
CA LEU A 18 3.42 -5.30 -4.81
C LEU A 18 3.26 -6.45 -5.80
N ASP A 19 2.34 -6.29 -6.75
CA ASP A 19 2.06 -7.31 -7.74
C ASP A 19 2.63 -6.84 -9.09
N TYR A 20 3.67 -7.56 -9.58
CA TYR A 20 4.37 -7.23 -10.81
C TYR A 20 5.06 -8.45 -11.40
N GLU A 21 5.54 -8.36 -12.64
CA GLU A 21 6.20 -9.48 -13.32
C GLU A 21 7.70 -9.59 -13.03
N PHE A 22 8.32 -8.57 -12.46
CA PHE A 22 9.72 -8.56 -12.03
C PHE A 22 9.98 -7.53 -10.93
N SER A 23 11.03 -7.74 -10.11
CA SER A 23 11.49 -6.76 -9.13
C SER A 23 12.55 -5.84 -9.73
N TYR A 24 12.52 -4.56 -9.35
CA TYR A 24 13.56 -3.59 -9.65
C TYR A 24 14.79 -3.70 -8.72
N GLY A 25 14.81 -4.69 -7.83
CA GLY A 25 15.82 -4.81 -6.78
C GLY A 25 15.41 -4.04 -5.53
N ASP A 26 14.16 -4.25 -5.13
CA ASP A 26 13.56 -3.59 -3.98
C ASP A 26 14.21 -4.07 -2.67
N GLU A 27 14.33 -3.17 -1.71
CA GLU A 27 14.91 -3.42 -0.40
C GLU A 27 14.27 -2.54 0.67
N VAL A 28 14.26 -2.99 1.91
CA VAL A 28 13.81 -2.12 3.00
C VAL A 28 14.89 -1.06 3.26
N THR A 29 14.50 0.20 3.16
CA THR A 29 15.42 1.34 3.30
C THR A 29 14.96 2.27 4.41
N VAL A 30 15.89 2.62 5.31
CA VAL A 30 15.71 3.68 6.31
C VAL A 30 16.42 4.92 5.83
N THR A 31 15.66 6.02 5.66
CA THR A 31 16.18 7.37 5.40
C THR A 31 16.22 8.12 6.72
N PRO A 32 17.41 8.37 7.30
CA PRO A 32 17.53 9.05 8.59
C PRO A 32 17.27 10.55 8.46
N ARG A 33 17.07 11.23 9.61
CA ARG A 33 16.62 12.64 9.69
C ARG A 33 17.51 13.65 9.00
N ASN A 34 18.82 13.40 8.92
CA ASN A 34 19.78 14.31 8.32
C ASN A 34 20.26 13.84 6.93
N TYR A 35 19.62 12.83 6.34
CA TYR A 35 19.87 12.47 4.96
C TYR A 35 19.33 13.56 4.04
N PRO A 36 20.15 14.14 3.12
CA PRO A 36 19.71 15.23 2.27
C PRO A 36 18.73 14.73 1.20
N LEU A 37 17.46 15.05 1.33
CA LEU A 37 16.46 14.83 0.29
C LEU A 37 16.48 15.98 -0.70
N THR A 38 16.76 15.67 -1.96
CA THR A 38 16.75 16.64 -3.07
C THR A 38 15.53 16.42 -3.93
N PHE A 39 14.93 17.52 -4.41
CA PHE A 39 13.74 17.51 -5.24
C PHE A 39 14.01 18.27 -6.55
N ARG A 40 13.33 17.87 -7.63
CA ARG A 40 13.57 18.44 -8.98
C ARG A 40 13.16 19.92 -9.08
N HIS A 41 12.09 20.27 -8.40
CA HIS A 41 11.50 21.61 -8.50
C HIS A 41 11.26 22.28 -7.14
N ALA A 42 11.53 21.59 -6.05
CA ALA A 42 11.42 22.13 -4.70
C ALA A 42 12.79 22.23 -4.03
N SER A 43 12.88 23.01 -2.96
CA SER A 43 14.12 23.13 -2.20
C SER A 43 14.48 21.81 -1.53
N ALA A 44 15.78 21.52 -1.49
CA ALA A 44 16.29 20.36 -0.76
C ALA A 44 15.96 20.49 0.75
N VAL A 45 15.69 19.36 1.40
CA VAL A 45 15.44 19.27 2.83
C VAL A 45 16.59 18.51 3.47
N SER A 46 17.36 19.20 4.31
CA SER A 46 18.52 18.64 4.98
C SER A 46 18.23 18.04 6.36
N THR A 47 17.07 18.35 6.94
CA THR A 47 16.59 17.77 8.20
C THR A 47 15.10 17.54 8.12
N HIS A 48 14.66 16.33 8.38
CA HIS A 48 13.28 15.89 8.19
C HIS A 48 12.93 14.74 9.13
N TYR A 49 11.70 14.23 9.09
CA TYR A 49 11.35 13.00 9.81
C TYR A 49 12.04 11.78 9.18
N ALA A 50 12.54 10.87 10.01
CA ALA A 50 13.06 9.61 9.51
C ALA A 50 11.95 8.78 8.83
N ILE A 51 12.30 8.12 7.72
CA ILE A 51 11.38 7.35 6.88
C ILE A 51 11.90 5.92 6.78
N ILE A 52 11.01 4.95 6.82
CA ILE A 52 11.30 3.55 6.49
C ILE A 52 10.27 3.02 5.50
N GLY A 53 10.71 2.25 4.53
CA GLY A 53 9.81 1.64 3.56
C GLY A 53 10.51 0.72 2.58
N MET A 54 9.75 0.14 1.67
CA MET A 54 10.28 -0.59 0.53
C MET A 54 10.64 0.38 -0.58
N ALA A 55 11.87 0.30 -1.06
CA ALA A 55 12.38 1.21 -2.08
C ALA A 55 13.32 0.50 -3.06
N HIS A 56 13.29 0.95 -4.31
CA HIS A 56 14.42 0.78 -5.21
C HIS A 56 15.39 1.96 -5.04
N VAL A 57 16.63 1.70 -4.59
CA VAL A 57 17.61 2.77 -4.39
C VAL A 57 18.44 2.97 -5.66
N ALA A 58 18.19 4.05 -6.37
CA ALA A 58 18.86 4.40 -7.63
C ALA A 58 19.77 5.63 -7.43
N GLY A 59 21.10 5.45 -7.56
CA GLY A 59 22.05 6.55 -7.40
C GLY A 59 21.90 7.28 -6.06
N ASP A 60 21.81 6.54 -4.98
CA ASP A 60 21.60 7.02 -3.61
C ASP A 60 20.23 7.71 -3.36
N TYR A 61 19.28 7.66 -4.31
CA TYR A 61 17.93 8.18 -4.13
C TYR A 61 16.94 7.02 -3.85
N PRO A 62 16.21 7.02 -2.72
CA PRO A 62 15.24 5.99 -2.41
C PRO A 62 13.91 6.25 -3.15
N LEU A 63 13.64 5.45 -4.18
CA LEU A 63 12.36 5.43 -4.89
C LEU A 63 11.40 4.52 -4.13
N TYR A 64 10.60 5.08 -3.24
CA TYR A 64 9.71 4.33 -2.37
C TYR A 64 8.44 3.86 -3.10
N ASP A 65 8.10 2.59 -2.94
CA ASP A 65 6.81 2.01 -3.32
C ASP A 65 5.76 2.21 -2.23
N ASP A 66 6.16 1.97 -0.99
CA ASP A 66 5.44 2.23 0.25
C ASP A 66 6.41 2.58 1.37
N ALA A 67 5.99 3.46 2.25
CA ALA A 67 6.79 3.88 3.39
C ALA A 67 5.93 4.49 4.50
N PHE A 68 6.52 4.64 5.66
CA PHE A 68 5.97 5.46 6.73
C PHE A 68 7.11 6.23 7.43
N ASN A 69 6.74 7.32 8.11
CA ASN A 69 7.70 8.09 8.87
C ASN A 69 7.62 7.79 10.39
N GLU A 70 8.60 8.24 11.13
CA GLU A 70 8.70 8.08 12.59
C GLU A 70 7.53 8.67 13.39
N LYS A 71 6.63 9.43 12.74
CA LYS A 71 5.42 10.00 13.34
C LYS A 71 4.17 9.15 13.07
N GLY A 72 4.32 8.08 12.29
CA GLY A 72 3.24 7.14 12.00
C GLY A 72 2.35 7.54 10.81
N LEU A 73 2.79 8.48 9.97
CA LEU A 73 2.15 8.77 8.69
C LEU A 73 2.66 7.76 7.64
N CYS A 74 1.74 7.09 6.96
CA CYS A 74 2.00 6.00 6.01
C CYS A 74 1.51 6.38 4.61
N MET A 75 2.26 5.99 3.58
CA MET A 75 1.90 6.24 2.18
C MET A 75 2.34 5.10 1.27
N ALA A 76 1.53 4.79 0.25
CA ALA A 76 1.89 3.85 -0.80
C ALA A 76 1.40 4.33 -2.16
N GLY A 77 2.20 4.10 -3.21
CA GLY A 77 1.84 4.34 -4.60
C GLY A 77 1.39 3.05 -5.28
N LEU A 78 0.28 3.08 -6.02
CA LEU A 78 -0.27 1.94 -6.72
C LEU A 78 -0.51 2.29 -8.19
N ASN A 79 -0.37 1.32 -9.10
CA ASN A 79 -0.60 1.54 -10.52
C ASN A 79 -2.01 2.04 -10.82
N PHE A 80 -2.10 3.12 -11.61
CA PHE A 80 -3.35 3.76 -12.03
C PHE A 80 -3.31 4.07 -13.54
N VAL A 81 -2.95 3.05 -14.30
CA VAL A 81 -2.65 3.13 -15.73
C VAL A 81 -3.87 3.60 -16.52
N GLY A 82 -3.63 4.59 -17.40
CA GLY A 82 -4.67 5.18 -18.26
C GLY A 82 -5.54 6.24 -17.59
N ASN A 83 -5.44 6.41 -16.25
CA ASN A 83 -6.15 7.46 -15.52
C ASN A 83 -5.20 8.54 -14.97
N ALA A 84 -4.02 8.13 -14.49
CA ALA A 84 -3.06 9.08 -13.95
C ALA A 84 -2.60 10.08 -15.02
N SER A 85 -2.69 11.37 -14.69
CA SER A 85 -2.28 12.49 -15.54
C SER A 85 -1.51 13.50 -14.70
N TYR A 86 -0.26 13.74 -15.07
CA TYR A 86 0.61 14.70 -14.41
C TYR A 86 0.68 15.99 -15.20
N GLN A 87 0.96 17.09 -14.52
CA GLN A 87 0.99 18.41 -15.10
C GLN A 87 2.43 18.88 -15.36
N LYS A 88 2.59 19.94 -16.15
CA LYS A 88 3.86 20.66 -16.22
C LYS A 88 4.02 21.51 -14.96
N PRO A 89 5.27 21.78 -14.53
CA PRO A 89 5.52 22.69 -13.42
C PRO A 89 4.78 24.02 -13.59
N GLN A 90 4.20 24.53 -12.50
CA GLN A 90 3.43 25.79 -12.46
C GLN A 90 4.09 26.79 -11.52
N GLU A 91 4.01 28.08 -11.84
CA GLU A 91 4.46 29.15 -10.97
C GLU A 91 3.60 29.21 -9.69
N ASP A 92 4.19 29.62 -8.59
CA ASP A 92 3.53 29.79 -7.27
C ASP A 92 2.93 28.49 -6.65
N HIS A 93 3.41 27.32 -7.09
CA HIS A 93 3.01 26.03 -6.55
C HIS A 93 4.22 25.19 -6.11
N ASP A 94 4.00 24.30 -5.14
CA ASP A 94 4.95 23.26 -4.81
C ASP A 94 4.92 22.19 -5.93
N ASN A 95 5.88 22.26 -6.84
CA ASN A 95 6.01 21.32 -7.96
C ASN A 95 6.81 20.10 -7.53
N ILE A 96 6.16 18.94 -7.51
CA ILE A 96 6.76 17.69 -7.03
C ILE A 96 6.70 16.65 -8.14
N ALA A 97 7.85 16.06 -8.49
CA ALA A 97 7.87 14.97 -9.43
C ALA A 97 7.20 13.72 -8.81
N GLN A 98 6.57 12.91 -9.64
CA GLN A 98 5.79 11.75 -9.19
C GLN A 98 6.58 10.83 -8.25
N PHE A 99 7.85 10.55 -8.56
CA PHE A 99 8.71 9.67 -7.77
C PHE A 99 9.18 10.29 -6.43
N GLU A 100 9.07 11.60 -6.27
CA GLU A 100 9.42 12.36 -5.07
C GLU A 100 8.26 12.45 -4.07
N PHE A 101 7.05 12.06 -4.47
CA PHE A 101 5.85 12.39 -3.73
C PHE A 101 5.80 11.73 -2.36
N ILE A 102 6.16 10.44 -2.26
CA ILE A 102 6.22 9.73 -0.97
C ILE A 102 7.25 10.38 -0.04
N PRO A 103 8.54 10.52 -0.40
CA PRO A 103 9.51 11.14 0.49
C PRO A 103 9.20 12.61 0.79
N TRP A 104 8.61 13.36 -0.14
CA TRP A 104 8.24 14.76 0.09
C TRP A 104 7.15 14.92 1.15
N ILE A 105 6.09 14.11 1.11
CA ILE A 105 5.03 14.14 2.14
C ILE A 105 5.56 13.62 3.48
N LEU A 106 6.22 12.46 3.48
CA LEU A 106 6.63 11.81 4.73
C LEU A 106 7.75 12.54 5.46
N SER A 107 8.58 13.30 4.74
CA SER A 107 9.64 14.11 5.36
C SER A 107 9.12 15.29 6.17
N GLN A 108 7.91 15.78 5.89
CA GLN A 108 7.43 17.07 6.42
C GLN A 108 6.15 17.00 7.23
N CYS A 109 5.32 15.97 7.02
CA CYS A 109 4.00 15.88 7.63
C CYS A 109 3.95 14.81 8.73
N VAL A 110 3.24 15.09 9.83
CA VAL A 110 3.03 14.13 10.92
C VAL A 110 1.67 13.45 10.85
N SER A 111 0.78 13.93 9.99
CA SER A 111 -0.60 13.46 9.90
C SER A 111 -1.21 13.69 8.51
N VAL A 112 -2.27 12.95 8.21
CA VAL A 112 -3.09 13.20 7.01
C VAL A 112 -3.64 14.64 6.99
N LYS A 113 -4.02 15.17 8.16
CA LYS A 113 -4.50 16.55 8.29
C LYS A 113 -3.47 17.57 7.81
N GLU A 114 -2.20 17.43 8.19
CA GLU A 114 -1.12 18.32 7.71
C GLU A 114 -0.84 18.11 6.23
N ALA A 115 -0.84 16.86 5.78
CA ALA A 115 -0.64 16.54 4.38
C ALA A 115 -1.70 17.20 3.47
N ARG A 116 -2.98 17.25 3.90
CA ARG A 116 -4.04 17.92 3.14
C ARG A 116 -3.73 19.41 2.87
N VAL A 117 -3.07 20.10 3.80
CA VAL A 117 -2.67 21.50 3.62
C VAL A 117 -1.61 21.62 2.51
N ARG A 118 -0.64 20.69 2.49
CA ARG A 118 0.39 20.64 1.43
C ARG A 118 -0.21 20.28 0.08
N LEU A 119 -1.07 19.26 0.05
CA LEU A 119 -1.75 18.79 -1.16
C LEU A 119 -2.58 19.88 -1.86
N ALA A 120 -3.12 20.83 -1.11
CA ALA A 120 -3.91 21.93 -1.67
C ALA A 120 -3.09 22.96 -2.46
N GLN A 121 -1.76 22.95 -2.32
CA GLN A 121 -0.85 23.94 -2.92
C GLN A 121 0.18 23.30 -3.86
N MET A 122 0.12 21.96 -4.03
CA MET A 122 1.09 21.24 -4.85
C MET A 122 0.57 20.89 -6.23
N VAL A 123 1.51 20.68 -7.13
CA VAL A 123 1.30 20.12 -8.46
C VAL A 123 2.18 18.88 -8.62
N LEU A 124 1.58 17.74 -8.95
CA LEU A 124 2.33 16.55 -9.36
C LEU A 124 2.77 16.71 -10.81
N THR A 125 4.09 16.69 -11.01
CA THR A 125 4.69 16.96 -12.33
C THR A 125 5.06 15.68 -13.08
N ASP A 126 5.06 15.79 -14.40
CA ASP A 126 5.47 14.75 -15.34
C ASP A 126 7.00 14.65 -15.52
N THR A 127 7.76 15.19 -14.55
CA THR A 127 9.21 15.16 -14.57
C THR A 127 9.72 13.73 -14.30
N PRO A 128 10.50 13.13 -15.23
CA PRO A 128 11.04 11.79 -15.05
C PRO A 128 12.18 11.76 -14.03
N PHE A 129 12.43 10.61 -13.43
CA PHE A 129 13.61 10.41 -12.60
C PHE A 129 14.88 10.50 -13.45
N ASN A 130 14.91 9.80 -14.56
CA ASN A 130 15.97 9.85 -15.59
C ASN A 130 15.41 9.34 -16.93
N GLU A 131 16.25 9.17 -17.94
CA GLU A 131 15.83 8.67 -19.25
C GLU A 131 15.29 7.23 -19.23
N GLN A 132 15.67 6.41 -18.24
CA GLN A 132 15.25 5.02 -18.11
C GLN A 132 13.95 4.88 -17.30
N PHE A 133 13.71 5.79 -16.35
CA PHE A 133 12.56 5.78 -15.45
C PHE A 133 11.64 6.98 -15.77
N ALA A 134 10.74 6.76 -16.72
CA ALA A 134 9.64 7.68 -17.00
C ALA A 134 8.67 7.76 -15.80
N PRO A 135 7.85 8.82 -15.67
CA PRO A 135 6.86 8.93 -14.62
C PRO A 135 5.90 7.73 -14.65
N ALA A 136 5.86 6.95 -13.58
CA ALA A 136 4.93 5.85 -13.44
C ALA A 136 3.51 6.40 -13.22
N GLN A 137 2.51 5.78 -13.85
CA GLN A 137 1.11 6.17 -13.71
C GLN A 137 0.56 5.63 -12.39
N LEU A 138 0.54 6.45 -11.35
CA LEU A 138 0.18 6.06 -9.98
C LEU A 138 -0.98 6.88 -9.44
N HIS A 139 -1.65 6.31 -8.44
CA HIS A 139 -2.43 6.96 -7.42
C HIS A 139 -1.94 6.51 -6.05
N TRP A 140 -2.32 7.21 -4.98
CA TRP A 140 -1.75 6.93 -3.66
C TRP A 140 -2.84 6.78 -2.60
N ILE A 141 -2.53 5.93 -1.62
CA ILE A 141 -3.19 5.89 -0.32
C ILE A 141 -2.27 6.54 0.71
N LEU A 142 -2.82 7.45 1.50
CA LEU A 142 -2.13 8.13 2.59
C LEU A 142 -2.95 7.96 3.86
N ALA A 143 -2.35 7.48 4.94
CA ALA A 143 -3.07 7.17 6.16
C ALA A 143 -2.25 7.40 7.42
N ASP A 144 -2.93 7.79 8.46
CA ASP A 144 -2.48 7.71 9.85
C ASP A 144 -3.52 6.97 10.70
N LYS A 145 -3.30 6.86 12.00
CA LYS A 145 -4.24 6.17 12.92
C LYS A 145 -5.64 6.77 12.99
N ASN A 146 -5.87 7.98 12.47
CA ASN A 146 -7.12 8.73 12.56
C ASN A 146 -7.83 8.87 11.21
N GLU A 147 -7.08 9.02 10.12
CA GLU A 147 -7.61 9.31 8.79
C GLU A 147 -6.95 8.44 7.72
N CYS A 148 -7.70 8.21 6.65
CA CYS A 148 -7.18 7.59 5.43
C CYS A 148 -7.77 8.33 4.23
N ILE A 149 -6.92 8.66 3.25
CA ILE A 149 -7.31 9.32 1.99
C ILE A 149 -6.73 8.60 0.78
N VAL A 150 -7.36 8.83 -0.36
CA VAL A 150 -6.85 8.46 -1.68
C VAL A 150 -6.55 9.73 -2.47
N ILE A 151 -5.43 9.73 -3.17
CA ILE A 151 -4.95 10.86 -3.97
C ILE A 151 -4.82 10.36 -5.42
N GLU A 152 -5.64 10.92 -6.31
CA GLU A 152 -5.72 10.54 -7.72
C GLU A 152 -5.43 11.76 -8.62
N PRO A 153 -4.27 11.80 -9.30
CA PRO A 153 -3.99 12.81 -10.31
C PRO A 153 -4.70 12.41 -11.61
N MET A 154 -5.69 13.14 -12.01
CA MET A 154 -6.46 12.88 -13.21
C MET A 154 -6.35 14.05 -14.21
N ALA A 155 -6.87 13.86 -15.42
CA ALA A 155 -6.78 14.88 -16.47
C ALA A 155 -7.44 16.22 -16.11
N ASP A 156 -8.43 16.20 -15.22
CA ASP A 156 -9.16 17.37 -14.72
C ASP A 156 -8.61 17.89 -13.38
N GLY A 157 -7.52 17.33 -12.86
CA GLY A 157 -6.85 17.82 -11.66
C GLY A 157 -6.48 16.74 -10.65
N LEU A 158 -6.00 17.19 -9.49
CA LEU A 158 -5.67 16.33 -8.35
C LEU A 158 -6.91 16.13 -7.47
N HIS A 159 -7.39 14.90 -7.40
CA HIS A 159 -8.54 14.53 -6.58
C HIS A 159 -8.08 13.92 -5.26
N ILE A 160 -8.70 14.33 -4.17
CA ILE A 160 -8.45 13.82 -2.82
C ILE A 160 -9.77 13.31 -2.25
N TYR A 161 -9.85 12.02 -1.96
CA TYR A 161 -11.05 11.37 -1.45
C TYR A 161 -10.82 10.85 -0.04
N ASP A 162 -11.81 11.03 0.83
CA ASP A 162 -11.84 10.32 2.11
C ASP A 162 -12.02 8.82 1.85
N ASN A 163 -11.21 8.00 2.50
CA ASN A 163 -11.26 6.55 2.35
C ASN A 163 -11.73 5.88 3.65
N PRO A 164 -13.05 5.72 3.83
CA PRO A 164 -13.61 5.12 5.05
C PRO A 164 -13.33 3.63 5.14
N VAL A 165 -12.97 2.98 4.02
CA VAL A 165 -12.68 1.56 3.96
C VAL A 165 -11.23 1.27 4.32
N GLY A 166 -10.32 2.24 4.05
CA GLY A 166 -8.88 2.07 4.25
C GLY A 166 -8.28 0.97 3.37
N VAL A 167 -8.76 0.85 2.13
CA VAL A 167 -8.27 -0.06 1.10
C VAL A 167 -8.12 0.71 -0.21
N LEU A 168 -7.08 0.43 -0.97
CA LEU A 168 -6.90 0.89 -2.34
C LEU A 168 -6.33 -0.25 -3.18
N THR A 169 -6.80 -0.36 -4.42
CA THR A 169 -6.24 -1.28 -5.42
C THR A 169 -5.74 -0.48 -6.63
N ASN A 170 -6.21 -0.78 -7.83
CA ASN A 170 -5.82 -0.08 -9.05
C ASN A 170 -7.05 0.58 -9.69
N ASN A 171 -7.20 0.50 -11.03
CA ASN A 171 -8.41 0.93 -11.73
C ASN A 171 -9.67 0.15 -11.28
N PRO A 172 -10.86 0.72 -11.33
CA PRO A 172 -11.20 2.08 -11.76
C PRO A 172 -10.89 3.13 -10.67
N PRO A 173 -11.16 4.44 -10.92
CA PRO A 173 -11.03 5.49 -9.91
C PRO A 173 -11.76 5.17 -8.61
N PHE A 174 -11.21 5.61 -7.49
CA PHE A 174 -11.63 5.23 -6.14
C PHE A 174 -13.13 5.42 -5.86
N PRO A 175 -13.81 6.51 -6.28
CA PRO A 175 -15.26 6.65 -6.06
C PRO A 175 -16.07 5.51 -6.67
N GLN A 176 -15.63 4.96 -7.81
CA GLN A 176 -16.30 3.83 -8.46
C GLN A 176 -16.06 2.52 -7.69
N GLN A 177 -14.84 2.32 -7.18
CA GLN A 177 -14.52 1.18 -6.33
C GLN A 177 -15.36 1.21 -5.04
N LEU A 178 -15.42 2.38 -4.38
CA LEU A 178 -16.21 2.56 -3.16
C LEU A 178 -17.71 2.33 -3.44
N PHE A 179 -18.24 2.87 -4.54
CA PHE A 179 -19.63 2.67 -4.94
C PHE A 179 -19.94 1.19 -5.18
N SER A 180 -19.01 0.43 -5.75
CA SER A 180 -19.21 -0.99 -6.08
C SER A 180 -19.53 -1.85 -4.85
N LEU A 181 -19.09 -1.45 -3.65
CA LEU A 181 -19.38 -2.16 -2.38
C LEU A 181 -20.87 -2.28 -2.10
N ASN A 182 -21.71 -1.39 -2.66
CA ASN A 182 -23.16 -1.48 -2.52
C ASN A 182 -23.73 -2.80 -3.09
N ASN A 183 -23.07 -3.39 -4.08
CA ASN A 183 -23.49 -4.67 -4.67
C ASN A 183 -23.23 -5.86 -3.75
N TYR A 184 -22.47 -5.66 -2.66
CA TYR A 184 -21.99 -6.69 -1.75
C TYR A 184 -22.52 -6.54 -0.32
N MET A 185 -23.55 -5.69 -0.10
CA MET A 185 -24.13 -5.46 1.23
C MET A 185 -24.73 -6.72 1.87
N ASN A 186 -25.03 -7.74 1.08
CA ASN A 186 -25.54 -9.03 1.54
C ASN A 186 -24.46 -9.93 2.15
N LEU A 187 -23.17 -9.64 1.91
CA LEU A 187 -22.08 -10.47 2.42
C LEU A 187 -21.98 -10.37 3.95
N SER A 188 -21.75 -11.50 4.58
CA SER A 188 -21.69 -11.62 6.04
C SER A 188 -20.73 -12.74 6.45
N PRO A 189 -20.01 -12.62 7.59
CA PRO A 189 -19.29 -13.74 8.18
C PRO A 189 -20.23 -14.79 8.82
N LYS A 190 -21.52 -14.46 8.97
CA LYS A 190 -22.53 -15.34 9.56
C LYS A 190 -23.16 -16.23 8.49
N GLN A 191 -23.74 -17.36 8.93
CA GLN A 191 -24.52 -18.20 8.03
C GLN A 191 -25.79 -17.46 7.54
N PRO A 192 -26.13 -17.58 6.23
CA PRO A 192 -27.32 -16.95 5.71
C PRO A 192 -28.59 -17.65 6.22
N GLN A 193 -29.65 -16.88 6.34
CA GLN A 193 -31.02 -17.40 6.49
C GLN A 193 -31.66 -17.56 5.10
N ASN A 194 -32.61 -18.47 4.99
CA ASN A 194 -33.38 -18.58 3.75
C ASN A 194 -34.32 -17.38 3.61
N THR A 195 -33.91 -16.42 2.77
CA THR A 195 -34.72 -15.27 2.35
C THR A 195 -35.18 -15.38 0.90
N PHE A 196 -34.85 -16.49 0.23
CA PHE A 196 -35.17 -16.70 -1.18
C PHE A 196 -36.64 -16.99 -1.37
N SER A 197 -37.21 -17.94 -0.61
CA SER A 197 -38.65 -18.26 -0.63
C SER A 197 -39.00 -18.96 0.69
N ALA A 198 -40.17 -18.61 1.25
CA ALA A 198 -40.74 -19.30 2.40
C ALA A 198 -41.21 -20.73 2.07
N ASP A 199 -41.58 -20.96 0.81
CA ASP A 199 -42.13 -22.23 0.35
C ASP A 199 -41.05 -23.26 -0.03
N LEU A 200 -39.78 -22.83 -0.10
CA LEU A 200 -38.67 -23.71 -0.42
C LEU A 200 -37.80 -23.94 0.86
N PRO A 201 -37.70 -25.19 1.33
CA PRO A 201 -36.94 -25.52 2.55
C PRO A 201 -35.41 -25.54 2.25
N LEU A 202 -34.83 -24.39 1.84
CA LEU A 202 -33.41 -24.26 1.57
C LEU A 202 -32.63 -24.20 2.89
N THR A 203 -31.55 -24.97 2.96
CA THR A 203 -30.68 -25.05 4.16
C THR A 203 -29.22 -24.83 3.78
N THR A 204 -28.42 -24.37 4.74
CA THR A 204 -26.98 -24.25 4.56
C THR A 204 -26.33 -25.64 4.55
N TYR A 205 -25.45 -25.89 3.59
CA TYR A 205 -24.73 -27.15 3.42
C TYR A 205 -23.26 -27.09 3.90
N SER A 206 -22.72 -25.88 4.13
CA SER A 206 -21.36 -25.69 4.64
C SER A 206 -21.22 -24.40 5.45
N ARG A 207 -20.12 -24.27 6.20
CA ARG A 207 -19.75 -22.99 6.84
C ARG A 207 -19.24 -22.00 5.76
N GLY A 208 -19.30 -20.69 6.06
CA GLY A 208 -18.81 -19.63 5.17
C GLY A 208 -19.78 -19.19 4.07
N MET A 209 -20.98 -19.79 4.02
CA MET A 209 -21.97 -19.46 2.99
C MET A 209 -22.49 -18.02 3.05
N GLY A 210 -22.31 -17.30 4.15
CA GLY A 210 -22.64 -15.86 4.22
C GLY A 210 -21.79 -14.98 3.31
N ALA A 211 -20.64 -15.50 2.86
CA ALA A 211 -19.77 -14.83 1.88
C ALA A 211 -19.98 -15.32 0.43
N LEU A 212 -21.07 -16.01 0.11
CA LEU A 212 -21.39 -16.39 -1.26
C LEU A 212 -21.56 -15.14 -2.13
N GLY A 213 -20.79 -15.08 -3.23
CA GLY A 213 -20.69 -13.93 -4.11
C GLY A 213 -19.51 -13.02 -3.82
N LEU A 214 -18.70 -13.29 -2.78
CA LEU A 214 -17.41 -12.61 -2.60
C LEU A 214 -16.53 -12.94 -3.82
N PRO A 215 -16.01 -11.90 -4.55
CA PRO A 215 -15.27 -12.15 -5.78
C PRO A 215 -13.98 -12.94 -5.50
N GLY A 216 -13.64 -13.85 -6.42
CA GLY A 216 -12.46 -14.73 -6.30
C GLY A 216 -11.37 -14.46 -7.32
N ASP A 217 -11.64 -13.67 -8.35
CA ASP A 217 -10.65 -13.33 -9.37
C ASP A 217 -9.65 -12.27 -8.91
N LEU A 218 -8.58 -12.09 -9.69
CA LEU A 218 -7.46 -11.20 -9.36
C LEU A 218 -7.62 -9.78 -9.90
N SER A 219 -8.76 -9.42 -10.50
CA SER A 219 -8.99 -8.06 -10.98
C SER A 219 -8.99 -7.04 -9.83
N SER A 220 -8.64 -5.80 -10.17
CA SER A 220 -8.54 -4.72 -9.18
C SER A 220 -9.83 -4.55 -8.37
N ALA A 221 -10.99 -4.51 -9.04
CA ALA A 221 -12.28 -4.35 -8.38
C ALA A 221 -12.61 -5.52 -7.44
N SER A 222 -12.30 -6.75 -7.86
CA SER A 222 -12.51 -7.95 -7.05
C SER A 222 -11.61 -8.00 -5.82
N ARG A 223 -10.33 -7.63 -5.97
CA ARG A 223 -9.38 -7.52 -4.85
C ARG A 223 -9.80 -6.44 -3.86
N PHE A 224 -10.30 -5.29 -4.35
CA PHE A 224 -10.84 -4.23 -3.50
C PHE A 224 -11.96 -4.74 -2.60
N VAL A 225 -12.98 -5.37 -3.18
CA VAL A 225 -14.12 -5.93 -2.44
C VAL A 225 -13.67 -7.01 -1.45
N ARG A 226 -12.78 -7.91 -1.91
CA ARG A 226 -12.29 -9.01 -1.08
C ARG A 226 -11.52 -8.50 0.15
N VAL A 227 -10.59 -7.58 -0.03
CA VAL A 227 -9.81 -7.02 1.09
C VAL A 227 -10.71 -6.16 1.99
N ALA A 228 -11.63 -5.38 1.43
CA ALA A 228 -12.59 -4.61 2.22
C ALA A 228 -13.45 -5.51 3.13
N PHE A 229 -13.97 -6.61 2.59
CA PHE A 229 -14.74 -7.59 3.38
C PHE A 229 -13.87 -8.30 4.42
N THR A 230 -12.72 -8.82 4.01
CA THR A 230 -11.81 -9.56 4.90
C THR A 230 -11.34 -8.69 6.06
N LYS A 231 -10.85 -7.49 5.77
CA LYS A 231 -10.38 -6.52 6.76
C LYS A 231 -11.48 -6.14 7.76
N SER A 232 -12.69 -5.83 7.26
CA SER A 232 -13.81 -5.39 8.10
C SER A 232 -14.30 -6.47 9.06
N ASN A 233 -14.09 -7.74 8.71
CA ASN A 233 -14.53 -8.88 9.52
C ASN A 233 -13.38 -9.58 10.26
N ALA A 234 -12.13 -9.27 9.91
CA ALA A 234 -10.95 -9.84 10.56
C ALA A 234 -10.92 -9.54 12.06
N ARG A 235 -10.48 -10.51 12.84
CA ARG A 235 -10.27 -10.37 14.28
C ARG A 235 -8.84 -10.76 14.60
N SER A 236 -8.13 -9.90 15.31
CA SER A 236 -6.82 -10.16 15.86
C SER A 236 -6.90 -10.53 17.33
N GLY A 237 -5.88 -11.19 17.84
CA GLY A 237 -5.60 -11.25 19.28
C GLY A 237 -5.08 -9.92 19.82
N ALA A 238 -4.64 -9.91 21.07
CA ALA A 238 -4.24 -8.69 21.77
C ALA A 238 -2.78 -8.28 21.53
N SER A 239 -1.94 -9.20 21.08
CA SER A 239 -0.50 -8.95 20.88
C SER A 239 -0.21 -8.34 19.49
N GLU A 240 0.94 -7.68 19.40
CA GLU A 240 1.46 -7.19 18.12
C GLU A 240 1.66 -8.32 17.11
N LEU A 241 2.26 -9.44 17.54
CA LEU A 241 2.52 -10.57 16.64
C LEU A 241 1.23 -11.16 16.05
N GLU A 242 0.15 -11.24 16.86
CA GLU A 242 -1.15 -11.66 16.35
C GLU A 242 -1.73 -10.65 15.36
N SER A 243 -1.56 -9.36 15.61
CA SER A 243 -2.02 -8.29 14.70
C SER A 243 -1.24 -8.29 13.38
N VAL A 244 0.08 -8.45 13.43
CA VAL A 244 0.95 -8.59 12.26
C VAL A 244 0.56 -9.82 11.46
N SER A 245 0.44 -10.98 12.10
CA SER A 245 -0.01 -12.21 11.45
C SER A 245 -1.38 -12.03 10.79
N GLN A 246 -2.35 -11.42 11.50
CA GLN A 246 -3.68 -11.16 10.94
C GLN A 246 -3.63 -10.22 9.74
N PHE A 247 -2.74 -9.22 9.73
CA PHE A 247 -2.57 -8.32 8.61
C PHE A 247 -2.07 -9.06 7.36
N PHE A 248 -1.10 -9.95 7.51
CA PHE A 248 -0.64 -10.81 6.40
C PHE A 248 -1.75 -11.72 5.89
N HIS A 249 -2.63 -12.24 6.75
CA HIS A 249 -3.81 -12.99 6.31
C HIS A 249 -4.83 -12.13 5.55
N ILE A 250 -4.98 -10.84 5.90
CA ILE A 250 -5.85 -9.91 5.17
C ILE A 250 -5.31 -9.72 3.75
N LEU A 251 -4.05 -9.32 3.59
CA LEU A 251 -3.45 -9.08 2.27
C LEU A 251 -3.18 -10.38 1.51
N GLY A 252 -2.82 -11.47 2.18
CA GLY A 252 -2.67 -12.79 1.57
C GLY A 252 -3.96 -13.32 0.93
N SER A 253 -5.13 -12.74 1.27
CA SER A 253 -6.39 -13.10 0.60
C SER A 253 -6.42 -12.70 -0.88
N VAL A 254 -5.52 -11.83 -1.33
CA VAL A 254 -5.39 -11.34 -2.71
C VAL A 254 -3.99 -11.56 -3.29
N ASP A 255 -3.22 -12.44 -2.67
CA ASP A 255 -1.93 -12.88 -3.17
C ASP A 255 -2.04 -13.47 -4.58
N GLN A 256 -1.14 -13.08 -5.48
CA GLN A 256 -1.15 -13.47 -6.89
C GLN A 256 -0.11 -14.55 -7.16
N GLN A 257 -0.61 -15.72 -7.54
CA GLN A 257 0.20 -16.90 -7.80
C GLN A 257 0.70 -16.91 -9.25
N ARG A 258 1.94 -17.34 -9.44
CA ARG A 258 2.54 -17.48 -10.77
C ARG A 258 1.69 -18.40 -11.65
N GLY A 259 1.37 -17.92 -12.85
CA GLY A 259 0.52 -18.63 -13.80
C GLY A 259 -0.95 -18.24 -13.78
N CYS A 260 -1.42 -17.48 -12.77
CA CYS A 260 -2.83 -17.09 -12.65
C CYS A 260 -3.16 -15.72 -13.26
N CYS A 261 -2.15 -14.89 -13.54
CA CYS A 261 -2.31 -13.59 -14.20
C CYS A 261 -1.20 -13.39 -15.23
N GLU A 262 -1.49 -13.66 -16.49
CA GLU A 262 -0.56 -13.47 -17.60
C GLU A 262 -0.58 -12.02 -18.07
N VAL A 263 0.59 -11.36 -18.11
CA VAL A 263 0.75 -9.98 -18.58
C VAL A 263 1.08 -9.95 -20.07
N SER A 264 1.98 -10.85 -20.49
CA SER A 264 2.36 -11.09 -21.86
C SER A 264 2.88 -12.52 -21.98
N ASP A 265 3.10 -13.01 -23.19
CA ASP A 265 3.50 -14.39 -23.46
C ASP A 265 4.65 -14.85 -22.54
N GLY A 266 4.33 -15.79 -21.66
CA GLY A 266 5.27 -16.37 -20.68
C GLY A 266 5.65 -15.48 -19.49
N LYS A 267 5.05 -14.29 -19.34
CA LYS A 267 5.26 -13.39 -18.19
C LYS A 267 4.02 -13.32 -17.33
N TYR A 268 4.19 -13.55 -16.06
CA TYR A 268 3.09 -13.61 -15.09
C TYR A 268 3.29 -12.55 -14.01
N GLU A 269 2.21 -11.86 -13.68
CA GLU A 269 2.15 -11.04 -12.49
C GLU A 269 2.09 -11.93 -11.24
N ILE A 270 2.93 -11.64 -10.26
CA ILE A 270 2.98 -12.32 -8.97
C ILE A 270 3.07 -11.28 -7.85
N THR A 271 2.67 -11.63 -6.65
CA THR A 271 2.91 -10.80 -5.47
C THR A 271 4.37 -10.88 -5.06
N LEU A 272 5.19 -9.92 -5.52
CA LEU A 272 6.63 -9.88 -5.23
C LEU A 272 6.90 -9.80 -3.74
N TYR A 273 6.13 -8.95 -3.03
CA TYR A 273 6.15 -8.88 -1.57
C TYR A 273 4.80 -8.44 -1.00
N ILE A 274 4.60 -8.78 0.26
CA ILE A 274 3.56 -8.21 1.13
C ILE A 274 4.27 -7.45 2.23
N SER A 275 3.89 -6.18 2.47
CA SER A 275 4.38 -5.39 3.58
C SER A 275 3.34 -5.23 4.69
N CYS A 276 3.82 -5.00 5.91
CA CYS A 276 3.04 -4.64 7.09
C CYS A 276 3.88 -3.70 7.96
N CYS A 277 3.46 -2.44 8.07
CA CYS A 277 4.09 -1.45 8.92
C CYS A 277 3.35 -1.36 10.25
N ASN A 278 4.02 -1.55 11.40
CA ASN A 278 3.52 -1.07 12.67
C ASN A 278 3.94 0.38 12.83
N ALA A 279 3.04 1.30 12.47
CA ALA A 279 3.34 2.73 12.40
C ALA A 279 3.50 3.39 13.78
N ASP A 280 2.91 2.83 14.84
CA ASP A 280 3.08 3.33 16.21
C ASP A 280 4.45 2.91 16.80
N LYS A 281 5.04 1.81 16.33
CA LYS A 281 6.30 1.27 16.85
C LYS A 281 7.51 1.46 15.93
N GLY A 282 7.31 1.91 14.70
CA GLY A 282 8.41 2.13 13.77
C GLY A 282 8.99 0.84 13.19
N ILE A 283 8.19 -0.23 13.02
CA ILE A 283 8.66 -1.53 12.53
C ILE A 283 8.04 -1.84 11.18
N TYR A 284 8.87 -2.19 10.22
CA TYR A 284 8.48 -2.63 8.88
C TYR A 284 8.64 -4.15 8.78
N TYR A 285 7.55 -4.87 8.55
CA TYR A 285 7.50 -6.31 8.33
C TYR A 285 7.24 -6.62 6.86
N TYR A 286 7.81 -7.69 6.35
CA TYR A 286 7.54 -8.16 4.99
C TYR A 286 7.64 -9.67 4.84
N THR A 287 6.98 -10.20 3.80
CA THR A 287 7.23 -11.50 3.18
C THR A 287 7.48 -11.28 1.70
N THR A 288 8.12 -12.24 1.01
CA THR A 288 8.29 -12.20 -0.44
C THR A 288 7.66 -13.42 -1.08
N TYR A 289 7.50 -13.41 -2.40
CA TYR A 289 7.01 -14.58 -3.13
C TYR A 289 7.87 -15.83 -2.92
N GLU A 290 9.16 -15.64 -2.72
CA GLU A 290 10.13 -16.76 -2.55
C GLU A 290 10.49 -17.03 -1.09
N ASN A 291 9.96 -16.26 -0.15
CA ASN A 291 10.19 -16.46 1.29
C ASN A 291 8.94 -16.06 2.10
N HIS A 292 8.26 -17.06 2.66
CA HIS A 292 7.05 -16.87 3.44
C HIS A 292 7.30 -16.49 4.90
N GLN A 293 8.56 -16.55 5.36
CA GLN A 293 8.88 -16.12 6.72
C GLN A 293 8.71 -14.61 6.84
N ILE A 294 7.95 -14.16 7.84
CA ILE A 294 7.84 -12.74 8.15
C ILE A 294 9.21 -12.25 8.64
N THR A 295 9.76 -11.28 7.93
CA THR A 295 11.01 -10.60 8.27
C THR A 295 10.70 -9.17 8.72
N ALA A 296 11.47 -8.63 9.66
CA ALA A 296 11.23 -7.31 10.25
C ALA A 296 12.48 -6.43 10.25
N VAL A 297 12.28 -5.13 10.00
CA VAL A 297 13.28 -4.08 10.22
C VAL A 297 12.68 -3.05 11.17
N ASP A 298 13.33 -2.84 12.32
CA ASP A 298 12.94 -1.86 13.31
C ASP A 298 13.80 -0.60 13.13
N MET A 299 13.17 0.49 12.64
CA MET A 299 13.88 1.75 12.38
C MET A 299 14.54 2.33 13.63
N ASN A 300 14.02 2.05 14.84
CA ASN A 300 14.58 2.58 16.08
C ASN A 300 15.90 1.91 16.48
N ARG A 301 16.30 0.85 15.81
CA ARG A 301 17.62 0.22 15.99
C ARG A 301 18.69 0.83 15.09
N GLU A 302 18.30 1.73 14.20
CA GLU A 302 19.20 2.42 13.30
C GLU A 302 19.59 3.80 13.84
N ASN A 303 20.68 4.37 13.30
CA ASN A 303 21.07 5.74 13.61
C ASN A 303 20.15 6.73 12.87
N LEU A 304 19.02 7.08 13.48
CA LEU A 304 18.05 7.99 12.90
C LEU A 304 18.55 9.44 12.76
N ASP A 305 19.64 9.82 13.38
CA ASP A 305 20.28 11.14 13.23
C ASP A 305 21.49 11.10 12.26
N GLY A 306 21.65 9.98 11.54
CA GLY A 306 22.66 9.82 10.51
C GLY A 306 22.40 10.62 9.24
N GLU A 307 23.38 10.56 8.32
CA GLU A 307 23.37 11.22 7.01
C GLU A 307 23.41 10.22 5.84
N THR A 308 23.32 8.92 6.13
CA THR A 308 23.41 7.84 5.13
C THR A 308 22.24 6.88 5.27
N LEU A 309 21.78 6.34 4.14
CA LEU A 309 20.72 5.33 4.12
C LEU A 309 21.19 4.04 4.83
N SER A 310 20.32 3.44 5.64
CA SER A 310 20.46 2.04 6.05
C SER A 310 19.62 1.17 5.11
N ARG A 311 20.26 0.17 4.49
CA ARG A 311 19.65 -0.64 3.41
C ARG A 311 19.65 -2.11 3.79
N PHE A 312 18.51 -2.77 3.63
CA PHE A 312 18.29 -4.17 3.99
C PHE A 312 17.75 -4.93 2.78
N PRO A 313 18.62 -5.59 2.00
CA PRO A 313 18.18 -6.42 0.88
C PRO A 313 17.17 -7.47 1.32
N LEU A 314 16.19 -7.74 0.48
CA LEU A 314 15.16 -8.74 0.78
C LEU A 314 15.77 -10.13 0.94
N VAL A 315 15.28 -10.86 1.93
CA VAL A 315 15.69 -12.26 2.17
C VAL A 315 15.26 -13.11 0.97
N GLN A 316 16.21 -13.80 0.39
CA GLN A 316 16.01 -14.67 -0.77
C GLN A 316 15.88 -16.13 -0.35
N GLY A 317 15.06 -16.86 -1.08
CA GLY A 317 14.87 -18.29 -0.91
C GLY A 317 14.00 -18.69 0.28
N GLU A 318 13.22 -19.75 0.09
CA GLU A 318 12.30 -20.26 1.11
C GLU A 318 13.05 -20.85 2.31
N GLN A 319 12.58 -20.52 3.51
CA GLN A 319 13.15 -21.05 4.75
C GLN A 319 12.21 -22.09 5.35
N ILE A 320 12.59 -23.37 5.20
CA ILE A 320 11.83 -24.49 5.75
C ILE A 320 12.45 -24.93 7.07
N ARG A 321 11.68 -24.90 8.13
CA ARG A 321 12.06 -25.49 9.42
C ARG A 321 11.80 -26.99 9.39
N TRP A 322 12.87 -27.79 9.47
CA TRP A 322 12.78 -29.24 9.64
C TRP A 322 12.61 -29.59 11.12
N GLU A 323 11.66 -30.47 11.45
CA GLU A 323 11.39 -30.89 12.83
C GLU A 323 11.86 -32.31 13.15
N ASN A 324 12.49 -32.97 12.20
CA ASN A 324 13.08 -34.30 12.33
C ASN A 324 14.59 -34.29 12.02
#